data_19532c3ee96e29e87c0d34ca73116730
#
_entry.id   19532c3ee96e29e87c0d34ca73116730
#
_cell.length_a   1.000
_cell.length_b   1.000
_cell.length_c   1.000
_cell.angle_alpha   90.00
_cell.angle_beta   90.00
_cell.angle_gamma   90.00
#
_symmetry.space_group_name_H-M   'P 1'
#
loop_
_entity.id
_entity.type
_entity.pdbx_description
1 polymer ?
#
loop_
_entity_poly.entity_id
_entity_poly.type
_entity_poly.pdbx_seq_one_letter_code
_entity_poly.pdbx_strand_id
1 'polypeptide(L)'
;MRKLIKKFRLPTLKDSDENGEVHLTQDDALDEFYVPGIKIYQGSVLNGHYAYLRDGYPPHDRLLHVVDMNTKTLVKTVNLNDLHHEPEGVDVKGKWLYMVLHVSRQPRDGQIYRFRIK
;
A
#
# COMPACT_ATOMS: atom_id res chain seq x y z
N MET A 1 12.60 7.62 10.45
CA MET A 1 11.34 6.92 10.78
C MET A 1 11.22 5.65 9.93
N ARG A 2 10.63 4.62 10.47
CA ARG A 2 10.46 3.34 9.78
C ARG A 2 9.11 2.74 10.11
N LYS A 3 8.57 1.95 9.20
CA LYS A 3 7.31 1.25 9.41
C LYS A 3 7.54 -0.26 9.47
N LEU A 4 6.78 -0.89 10.33
CA LEU A 4 6.79 -2.34 10.47
C LEU A 4 5.82 -2.96 9.46
N ILE A 5 6.33 -3.88 8.68
CA ILE A 5 5.52 -4.70 7.77
C ILE A 5 5.41 -6.09 8.37
N LYS A 6 4.19 -6.60 8.46
CA LYS A 6 3.92 -7.95 8.94
C LYS A 6 3.23 -8.75 7.84
N LYS A 7 3.61 -10.00 7.72
CA LYS A 7 3.00 -10.95 6.79
C LYS A 7 2.21 -12.00 7.54
N PHE A 8 0.97 -12.18 7.14
CA PHE A 8 0.09 -13.20 7.69
C PHE A 8 -0.41 -14.11 6.59
N ARG A 9 -0.75 -15.34 6.93
CA ARG A 9 -1.55 -16.19 6.06
C ARG A 9 -2.94 -15.54 5.90
N LEU A 10 -3.46 -15.55 4.69
CA LEU A 10 -4.82 -15.04 4.47
C LEU A 10 -5.82 -15.95 5.20
N PRO A 11 -6.61 -15.40 6.14
CA PRO A 11 -7.59 -16.20 6.85
C PRO A 11 -8.69 -16.73 5.93
N THR A 12 -9.27 -17.85 6.33
CA THR A 12 -10.44 -18.42 5.68
C THR A 12 -11.61 -18.45 6.68
N LEU A 13 -12.80 -18.79 6.20
CA LEU A 13 -13.97 -18.92 7.07
C LEU A 13 -13.77 -19.96 8.17
N LYS A 14 -12.90 -20.95 7.95
CA LYS A 14 -12.58 -21.97 8.97
C LYS A 14 -11.82 -21.40 10.16
N ASP A 15 -11.17 -20.26 9.98
CA ASP A 15 -10.41 -19.60 11.05
C ASP A 15 -11.29 -18.70 11.92
N SER A 16 -12.55 -18.49 11.53
CA SER A 16 -13.46 -17.61 12.25
C SER A 16 -14.04 -18.28 13.50
N ASP A 17 -14.34 -17.44 14.48
CA ASP A 17 -15.05 -17.87 15.69
C ASP A 17 -16.57 -17.96 15.46
N GLU A 18 -17.32 -18.18 16.54
CA GLU A 18 -18.77 -18.28 16.49
C GLU A 18 -19.49 -17.00 16.02
N ASN A 19 -18.79 -15.84 16.14
CA ASN A 19 -19.30 -14.56 15.71
C ASN A 19 -18.93 -14.22 14.26
N GLY A 20 -18.21 -15.11 13.57
CA GLY A 20 -17.73 -14.89 12.22
C GLY A 20 -16.48 -13.99 12.16
N GLU A 21 -15.77 -13.85 13.27
CA GLU A 21 -14.60 -12.99 13.37
C GLU A 21 -13.30 -13.80 13.38
N VAL A 22 -12.25 -13.22 12.79
CA VAL A 22 -10.90 -13.78 12.85
C VAL A 22 -10.02 -12.81 13.63
N HIS A 23 -9.40 -13.29 14.70
CA HIS A 23 -8.51 -12.48 15.54
C HIS A 23 -7.07 -12.92 15.34
N LEU A 24 -6.29 -12.07 14.65
CA LEU A 24 -4.87 -12.30 14.45
C LEU A 24 -4.07 -11.64 15.56
N THR A 25 -3.11 -12.36 16.09
CA THR A 25 -2.20 -11.86 17.12
C THR A 25 -0.79 -11.74 16.54
N GLN A 26 0.12 -11.20 17.34
CA GLN A 26 1.53 -11.10 16.98
C GLN A 26 2.12 -12.49 16.64
N ASP A 27 1.68 -13.53 17.34
CA ASP A 27 2.18 -14.88 17.14
C ASP A 27 1.75 -15.53 15.82
N ASP A 28 0.71 -14.97 15.18
CA ASP A 28 0.22 -15.46 13.89
C ASP A 28 1.03 -14.92 12.70
N ALA A 29 1.90 -13.94 12.94
CA ALA A 29 2.71 -13.36 11.87
C ALA A 29 3.72 -14.41 11.35
N LEU A 30 3.70 -14.61 10.03
CA LEU A 30 4.65 -15.50 9.37
C LEU A 30 6.03 -14.84 9.21
N ASP A 31 6.04 -13.52 9.13
CA ASP A 31 7.25 -12.74 8.94
C ASP A 31 7.00 -11.29 9.33
N GLU A 32 8.05 -10.60 9.73
CA GLU A 32 7.99 -9.15 10.00
C GLU A 32 9.33 -8.50 9.74
N PHE A 33 9.29 -7.27 9.27
CA PHE A 33 10.50 -6.48 9.04
C PHE A 33 10.17 -4.99 9.00
N TYR A 34 11.19 -4.14 9.21
CA TYR A 34 11.06 -2.69 9.16
C TYR A 34 11.53 -2.16 7.81
N VAL A 35 10.78 -1.19 7.28
CA VAL A 35 11.17 -0.46 6.06
C VAL A 35 11.40 0.99 6.43
N PRO A 36 12.58 1.56 6.12
CA PRO A 36 12.87 2.96 6.38
C PRO A 36 12.15 3.88 5.41
N GLY A 37 11.93 5.13 5.80
CA GLY A 37 11.46 6.19 4.92
C GLY A 37 9.95 6.29 4.73
N ILE A 38 9.16 5.32 5.17
CA ILE A 38 7.70 5.39 5.09
C ILE A 38 7.20 6.13 6.32
N LYS A 39 6.53 7.26 6.12
CA LYS A 39 6.06 8.13 7.19
C LYS A 39 4.57 7.99 7.46
N ILE A 40 3.77 8.22 6.44
CA ILE A 40 2.31 8.24 6.54
C ILE A 40 1.74 7.21 5.57
N TYR A 41 1.62 6.00 6.06
CA TYR A 41 1.10 4.89 5.27
C TYR A 41 -0.41 5.04 5.06
N GLN A 42 -0.86 4.88 3.81
CA GLN A 42 -2.27 5.05 3.48
C GLN A 42 -2.87 3.98 2.56
N GLY A 43 -2.11 3.04 2.13
CA GLY A 43 -2.63 1.95 1.32
C GLY A 43 -1.54 1.18 0.60
N SER A 44 -1.88 -0.01 0.19
CA SER A 44 -0.93 -0.88 -0.48
C SER A 44 -1.60 -1.91 -1.37
N VAL A 45 -0.82 -2.45 -2.29
CA VAL A 45 -1.17 -3.63 -3.07
C VAL A 45 0.05 -4.51 -3.20
N LEU A 46 -0.19 -5.81 -3.18
CA LEU A 46 0.85 -6.82 -3.37
C LEU A 46 0.72 -7.42 -4.76
N ASN A 47 1.82 -7.44 -5.51
CA ASN A 47 1.90 -8.07 -6.82
C ASN A 47 3.16 -8.94 -6.89
N GLY A 48 2.96 -10.26 -6.87
CA GLY A 48 4.08 -11.18 -6.71
C GLY A 48 4.78 -10.96 -5.38
N HIS A 49 6.08 -10.72 -5.40
CA HIS A 49 6.85 -10.43 -4.20
C HIS A 49 7.11 -8.93 -3.97
N TYR A 50 6.48 -8.07 -4.77
CA TYR A 50 6.59 -6.63 -4.60
C TYR A 50 5.34 -6.05 -3.95
N ALA A 51 5.55 -5.22 -2.94
CA ALA A 51 4.49 -4.43 -2.32
C ALA A 51 4.62 -2.98 -2.77
N TYR A 52 3.52 -2.39 -3.20
CA TYR A 52 3.42 -1.00 -3.58
C TYR A 52 2.71 -0.26 -2.46
N LEU A 53 3.41 0.62 -1.78
CA LEU A 53 2.93 1.28 -0.57
C LEU A 53 2.77 2.77 -0.84
N ARG A 54 1.58 3.27 -0.64
CA ARG A 54 1.29 4.69 -0.77
C ARG A 54 1.61 5.41 0.53
N ASP A 55 2.24 6.57 0.42
CA ASP A 55 2.70 7.34 1.57
C ASP A 55 2.42 8.84 1.36
N GLY A 56 1.93 9.49 2.41
CA GLY A 56 1.79 10.93 2.47
C GLY A 56 0.49 11.51 1.95
N TYR A 57 0.19 12.70 2.43
CA TYR A 57 -0.91 13.56 1.97
C TYR A 57 -0.48 15.01 2.10
N PRO A 58 -1.11 15.96 1.36
CA PRO A 58 -0.74 17.37 1.47
C PRO A 58 -0.80 17.89 2.93
N PRO A 59 0.14 18.72 3.39
CA PRO A 59 1.25 19.32 2.64
C PRO A 59 2.50 18.43 2.53
N HIS A 60 2.46 17.22 3.07
CA HIS A 60 3.58 16.28 2.98
C HIS A 60 3.78 15.77 1.56
N ASP A 61 4.98 15.29 1.26
CA ASP A 61 5.24 14.62 -0.01
C ASP A 61 4.34 13.39 -0.15
N ARG A 62 3.82 13.24 -1.36
CA ARG A 62 3.02 12.07 -1.74
C ARG A 62 3.93 11.13 -2.52
N LEU A 63 4.13 9.95 -1.95
CA LEU A 63 5.12 9.00 -2.43
C LEU A 63 4.49 7.64 -2.69
N LEU A 64 5.06 6.93 -3.64
CA LEU A 64 4.81 5.51 -3.87
C LEU A 64 6.11 4.77 -3.62
N HIS A 65 6.11 3.89 -2.64
CA HIS A 65 7.26 3.05 -2.32
C HIS A 65 7.07 1.66 -2.89
N VAL A 66 8.13 1.10 -3.44
CA VAL A 66 8.16 -0.30 -3.89
C VAL A 66 9.08 -1.07 -2.98
N VAL A 67 8.53 -2.08 -2.32
CA VAL A 67 9.25 -2.94 -1.37
C VAL A 67 9.34 -4.34 -1.94
N ASP A 68 10.54 -4.89 -1.97
CA ASP A 68 10.75 -6.30 -2.29
C ASP A 68 10.53 -7.12 -1.02
N MET A 69 9.48 -7.94 -1.01
CA MET A 69 9.10 -8.73 0.16
C MET A 69 10.06 -9.90 0.39
N ASN A 70 10.76 -10.36 -0.64
CA ASN A 70 11.74 -11.44 -0.50
C ASN A 70 13.04 -10.95 0.14
N THR A 71 13.56 -9.83 -0.32
CA THR A 71 14.78 -9.24 0.24
C THR A 71 14.50 -8.34 1.43
N LYS A 72 13.23 -7.99 1.66
CA LYS A 72 12.79 -7.12 2.77
C LYS A 72 13.39 -5.73 2.69
N THR A 73 13.51 -5.21 1.46
CA THR A 73 14.16 -3.92 1.20
C THR A 73 13.26 -3.00 0.40
N LEU A 74 13.42 -1.69 0.63
CA LEU A 74 12.85 -0.66 -0.21
C LEU A 74 13.68 -0.55 -1.49
N VAL A 75 13.07 -0.85 -2.64
CA VAL A 75 13.79 -0.87 -3.92
C VAL A 75 13.58 0.38 -4.76
N LYS A 76 12.48 1.11 -4.54
CA LYS A 76 12.20 2.32 -5.31
C LYS A 76 11.21 3.20 -4.56
N THR A 77 11.37 4.52 -4.72
CA THR A 77 10.39 5.52 -4.29
C THR A 77 10.11 6.46 -5.44
N VAL A 78 8.83 6.66 -5.73
CA VAL A 78 8.36 7.57 -6.78
C VAL A 78 7.67 8.76 -6.11
N ASN A 79 8.07 9.98 -6.47
CA ASN A 79 7.42 11.19 -6.01
C ASN A 79 6.18 11.47 -6.88
N LEU A 80 5.03 11.64 -6.24
CA LEU A 80 3.75 11.85 -6.92
C LEU A 80 3.24 13.29 -6.80
N ASN A 81 4.08 14.23 -6.36
CA ASN A 81 3.63 15.60 -6.11
C ASN A 81 3.09 16.29 -7.38
N ASP A 82 3.58 15.89 -8.54
CA ASP A 82 3.11 16.45 -9.83
C ASP A 82 1.66 16.12 -10.15
N LEU A 83 1.07 15.14 -9.49
CA LEU A 83 -0.33 14.77 -9.71
C LEU A 83 -1.31 15.74 -9.07
N HIS A 84 -0.86 16.58 -8.16
CA HIS A 84 -1.62 17.66 -7.48
C HIS A 84 -2.84 17.20 -6.69
N HIS A 85 -3.11 15.90 -6.59
CA HIS A 85 -4.24 15.32 -5.87
C HIS A 85 -3.76 14.28 -4.88
N GLU A 86 -4.61 13.95 -3.93
CA GLU A 86 -4.27 12.95 -2.93
C GLU A 86 -4.55 11.55 -3.46
N PRO A 87 -3.54 10.68 -3.57
CA PRO A 87 -3.76 9.28 -3.92
C PRO A 87 -4.51 8.55 -2.81
N GLU A 88 -5.58 7.84 -3.15
CA GLU A 88 -6.40 7.12 -2.18
C GLU A 88 -6.19 5.61 -2.25
N GLY A 89 -6.50 5.00 -3.37
CA GLY A 89 -6.39 3.57 -3.53
C GLY A 89 -5.41 3.17 -4.61
N VAL A 90 -4.84 1.99 -4.47
CA VAL A 90 -3.95 1.41 -5.48
C VAL A 90 -4.33 -0.04 -5.73
N ASP A 91 -4.20 -0.47 -6.97
CA ASP A 91 -4.36 -1.86 -7.36
C ASP A 91 -3.49 -2.16 -8.57
N VAL A 92 -3.20 -3.43 -8.79
CA VAL A 92 -2.35 -3.87 -9.92
C VAL A 92 -3.12 -4.87 -10.77
N LYS A 93 -3.05 -4.67 -12.08
CA LYS A 93 -3.54 -5.64 -13.04
C LYS A 93 -2.54 -5.76 -14.19
N GLY A 94 -1.98 -6.95 -14.35
CA GLY A 94 -0.95 -7.21 -15.35
C GLY A 94 0.27 -6.31 -15.17
N LYS A 95 0.58 -5.51 -16.19
CA LYS A 95 1.74 -4.60 -16.19
C LYS A 95 1.41 -3.20 -15.69
N TRP A 96 0.22 -3.00 -15.13
CA TRP A 96 -0.27 -1.67 -14.79
C TRP A 96 -0.62 -1.56 -13.32
N LEU A 97 -0.14 -0.48 -12.70
CA LEU A 97 -0.60 -0.02 -11.41
C LEU A 97 -1.67 1.03 -11.65
N TYR A 98 -2.84 0.84 -11.06
CA TYR A 98 -3.94 1.80 -11.09
C TYR A 98 -4.00 2.53 -9.76
N MET A 99 -4.16 3.84 -9.82
CA MET A 99 -4.23 4.69 -8.64
C MET A 99 -5.44 5.60 -8.74
N VAL A 100 -6.27 5.57 -7.71
CA VAL A 100 -7.41 6.48 -7.58
C VAL A 100 -6.96 7.71 -6.81
N LEU A 101 -7.24 8.88 -7.34
CA LEU A 101 -6.89 10.15 -6.70
C LEU A 101 -8.18 10.88 -6.29
N HIS A 102 -8.14 11.41 -5.07
CA HIS A 102 -9.20 12.25 -4.55
C HIS A 102 -9.00 13.70 -4.99
N VAL A 103 -10.05 14.30 -5.54
CA VAL A 103 -10.07 15.72 -5.91
C VAL A 103 -10.89 16.45 -4.85
N SER A 104 -10.24 17.29 -4.07
CA SER A 104 -10.87 17.99 -2.94
C SER A 104 -11.68 19.23 -3.34
N ARG A 105 -11.54 19.70 -4.59
CA ARG A 105 -12.22 20.90 -5.09
C ARG A 105 -13.52 20.54 -5.79
N GLN A 106 -14.40 21.53 -5.94
CA GLN A 106 -15.62 21.39 -6.71
C GLN A 106 -15.36 21.58 -8.22
N PRO A 107 -15.97 20.77 -9.13
CA PRO A 107 -16.70 19.56 -8.77
C PRO A 107 -15.79 18.50 -8.13
N ARG A 108 -16.34 17.73 -7.20
CA ARG A 108 -15.59 16.67 -6.53
C ARG A 108 -15.58 15.42 -7.41
N ASP A 109 -14.59 15.33 -8.23
CA ASP A 109 -14.41 14.20 -9.13
C ASP A 109 -13.25 13.33 -8.66
N GLY A 110 -13.41 12.02 -8.84
CA GLY A 110 -12.29 11.09 -8.73
C GLY A 110 -11.54 11.03 -10.05
N GLN A 111 -10.25 10.80 -9.97
CA GLN A 111 -9.40 10.55 -11.13
C GLN A 111 -8.69 9.22 -10.96
N ILE A 112 -8.51 8.49 -12.07
CA ILE A 112 -7.78 7.24 -12.07
C ILE A 112 -6.60 7.40 -13.03
N TYR A 113 -5.41 7.20 -12.50
CA TYR A 113 -4.17 7.15 -13.28
C TYR A 113 -3.67 5.72 -13.34
N ARG A 114 -2.96 5.39 -14.41
CA ARG A 114 -2.26 4.13 -14.49
C ARG A 114 -0.80 4.35 -14.81
N PHE A 115 0.04 3.54 -14.20
CA PHE A 115 1.48 3.57 -14.38
C PHE A 115 1.94 2.20 -14.84
N ARG A 116 2.88 2.16 -15.76
CA ARG A 116 3.47 0.90 -16.19
C ARG A 116 4.52 0.44 -15.19
N ILE A 117 4.40 -0.80 -14.73
CA ILE A 117 5.32 -1.39 -13.75
C ILE A 117 6.16 -2.54 -14.34
N LYS A 118 6.27 -2.58 -15.63
CA LYS A 118 6.91 -3.57 -16.49
C LYS A 118 5.93 -4.58 -17.07
#